data_d1756db05841b6236eb0bf4e1ac85b96
#
_entry.id   d1756db05841b6236eb0bf4e1ac85b96
#
_cell.length_a   1.000
_cell.length_b   1.000
_cell.length_c   1.000
_cell.angle_alpha   90.00
_cell.angle_beta   90.00
_cell.angle_gamma   90.00
#
_symmetry.space_group_name_H-M   'P 1'
#
loop_
_entity.id
_entity.type
_entity.pdbx_description
1 polymer ?
#
loop_
_entity_poly.entity_id
_entity_poly.type
_entity_poly.pdbx_seq_one_letter_code
_entity_poly.pdbx_strand_id
1 'polypeptide(L)'
;MENLTTKKKNNLALAVGFFLIILVSLVTFSRPTFRKKTPTMPEAVPTETNASSARGIESNELSKKIMTESDLTIIDIRSEGNFNKEHIVNSKNISASGLANALPSLDKEKTYVIVSDTLSIQDTAYLEKIFRENGFQNYFYLIGGFSAWKSKYNPTLSEGNPASFIDQSKVSYIAAEELKQLLDSNSNKVFIIDLRKSGQFGIGHIKNAVNIFLDDLENQTDKIVHGKKIILYDNDGLWAFKGAVRLYDLGIFNVFALSDGLDAWKKKGFEIVK
;
A
#
# COMPACT_ATOMS: atom_id res chain seq x y z
N MET A 1 55.24 5.48 -42.29
CA MET A 1 55.17 4.05 -41.89
C MET A 1 54.24 3.76 -40.68
N GLU A 2 53.67 4.75 -40.05
CA GLU A 2 52.81 4.59 -38.83
C GLU A 2 51.34 4.17 -39.10
N ASN A 3 50.84 4.38 -40.32
CA ASN A 3 49.45 4.09 -40.67
C ASN A 3 49.13 2.61 -40.99
N LEU A 4 50.11 1.80 -41.28
CA LEU A 4 49.91 0.39 -41.66
C LEU A 4 49.81 -0.53 -40.42
N THR A 5 50.45 -0.17 -39.32
CA THR A 5 50.43 -0.95 -38.06
C THR A 5 49.12 -0.76 -37.28
N THR A 6 48.55 0.44 -37.32
CA THR A 6 47.25 0.77 -36.67
C THR A 6 46.09 0.09 -37.40
N LYS A 7 46.11 0.09 -38.73
CA LYS A 7 45.09 -0.59 -39.55
C LYS A 7 45.10 -2.11 -39.35
N LYS A 8 46.30 -2.70 -39.19
CA LYS A 8 46.46 -4.13 -38.89
C LYS A 8 45.96 -4.51 -37.48
N LYS A 9 46.19 -3.65 -36.48
CA LYS A 9 45.71 -3.86 -35.12
C LYS A 9 44.16 -3.74 -35.04
N ASN A 10 43.58 -2.79 -35.76
CA ASN A 10 42.13 -2.62 -35.79
C ASN A 10 41.41 -3.78 -36.50
N ASN A 11 41.99 -4.28 -37.61
CA ASN A 11 41.45 -5.45 -38.30
C ASN A 11 41.58 -6.73 -37.48
N LEU A 12 42.64 -6.87 -36.68
CA LEU A 12 42.81 -8.00 -35.76
C LEU A 12 41.81 -7.95 -34.62
N ALA A 13 41.57 -6.77 -34.05
CA ALA A 13 40.57 -6.57 -33.01
C ALA A 13 39.13 -6.86 -33.49
N LEU A 14 38.80 -6.44 -34.73
CA LEU A 14 37.52 -6.77 -35.36
C LEU A 14 37.36 -8.26 -35.62
N ALA A 15 38.42 -8.94 -36.11
CA ALA A 15 38.41 -10.38 -36.34
C ALA A 15 38.25 -11.18 -35.04
N VAL A 16 38.93 -10.78 -33.96
CA VAL A 16 38.79 -11.40 -32.63
C VAL A 16 37.39 -11.17 -32.06
N GLY A 17 36.84 -9.96 -32.22
CA GLY A 17 35.47 -9.66 -31.80
C GLY A 17 34.42 -10.50 -32.53
N PHE A 18 34.55 -10.65 -33.84
CA PHE A 18 33.67 -11.49 -34.65
C PHE A 18 33.78 -12.99 -34.28
N PHE A 19 34.98 -13.46 -34.00
CA PHE A 19 35.24 -14.84 -33.60
C PHE A 19 34.61 -15.13 -32.20
N LEU A 20 34.69 -14.18 -31.27
CA LEU A 20 34.04 -14.29 -29.96
C LEU A 20 32.51 -14.34 -30.07
N ILE A 21 31.92 -13.53 -30.95
CA ILE A 21 30.46 -13.54 -31.17
C ILE A 21 30.03 -14.88 -31.77
N ILE A 22 30.77 -15.41 -32.74
CA ILE A 22 30.47 -16.73 -33.32
C ILE A 22 30.63 -17.84 -32.29
N LEU A 23 31.65 -17.78 -31.44
CA LEU A 23 31.90 -18.77 -30.39
C LEU A 23 30.79 -18.75 -29.32
N VAL A 24 30.35 -17.58 -28.92
CA VAL A 24 29.21 -17.41 -27.98
C VAL A 24 27.93 -17.94 -28.63
N SER A 25 27.69 -17.63 -29.90
CA SER A 25 26.52 -18.13 -30.63
C SER A 25 26.53 -19.65 -30.77
N LEU A 26 27.69 -20.25 -31.09
CA LEU A 26 27.84 -21.71 -31.17
C LEU A 26 27.64 -22.39 -29.82
N VAL A 27 28.17 -21.83 -28.73
CA VAL A 27 27.97 -22.35 -27.38
C VAL A 27 26.51 -22.22 -26.92
N THR A 28 25.81 -21.18 -27.35
CA THR A 28 24.39 -20.98 -27.03
C THR A 28 23.48 -21.92 -27.82
N PHE A 29 23.83 -22.18 -29.10
CA PHE A 29 23.05 -23.07 -29.96
C PHE A 29 23.40 -24.58 -29.79
N SER A 30 24.63 -24.90 -29.33
CA SER A 30 25.07 -26.29 -29.07
C SER A 30 24.76 -26.78 -27.65
N ARG A 31 24.12 -25.97 -26.81
CA ARG A 31 23.64 -26.50 -25.54
C ARG A 31 22.62 -27.59 -25.90
N PRO A 32 22.87 -28.87 -25.58
CA PRO A 32 21.83 -29.85 -25.66
C PRO A 32 20.70 -29.27 -24.84
N THR A 33 19.54 -29.13 -25.43
CA THR A 33 18.31 -28.92 -24.67
C THR A 33 18.21 -30.13 -23.75
N PHE A 34 18.86 -30.04 -22.57
CA PHE A 34 18.41 -30.83 -21.46
C PHE A 34 16.96 -30.38 -21.27
N ARG A 35 16.06 -31.04 -21.98
CA ARG A 35 14.71 -31.20 -21.58
C ARG A 35 14.84 -31.81 -20.18
N LYS A 36 15.01 -30.96 -19.16
CA LYS A 36 14.61 -31.35 -17.81
C LYS A 36 13.22 -31.90 -18.06
N LYS A 37 13.06 -33.24 -17.97
CA LYS A 37 11.78 -33.79 -17.63
C LYS A 37 11.33 -32.90 -16.50
N THR A 38 10.41 -32.01 -16.81
CA THR A 38 9.65 -31.31 -15.80
C THR A 38 9.25 -32.46 -14.88
N PRO A 39 9.65 -32.46 -13.61
CA PRO A 39 9.00 -33.38 -12.71
C PRO A 39 7.54 -33.10 -13.04
N THR A 40 6.81 -34.08 -13.56
CA THR A 40 5.38 -34.07 -13.52
C THR A 40 5.13 -33.76 -12.06
N MET A 41 4.83 -32.48 -11.77
CA MET A 41 4.18 -32.14 -10.51
C MET A 41 3.14 -33.25 -10.40
N PRO A 42 3.13 -34.03 -9.31
CA PRO A 42 2.02 -34.90 -9.10
C PRO A 42 0.84 -34.02 -9.41
N GLU A 43 0.08 -34.41 -10.43
CA GLU A 43 -1.15 -33.76 -10.86
C GLU A 43 -1.77 -33.31 -9.57
N ALA A 44 -1.79 -31.98 -9.35
CA ALA A 44 -2.27 -31.44 -8.10
C ALA A 44 -3.59 -32.13 -7.96
N VAL A 45 -3.64 -33.10 -7.05
CA VAL A 45 -4.91 -33.70 -6.66
C VAL A 45 -5.78 -32.49 -6.53
N PRO A 46 -6.84 -32.35 -7.31
CA PRO A 46 -7.73 -31.23 -7.15
C PRO A 46 -8.03 -31.26 -5.66
N THR A 47 -7.32 -30.44 -4.91
CA THR A 47 -7.72 -30.17 -3.53
C THR A 47 -9.11 -29.69 -3.78
N GLU A 48 -10.06 -30.58 -3.49
CA GLU A 48 -11.47 -30.26 -3.62
C GLU A 48 -11.67 -29.00 -2.82
N THR A 49 -11.45 -27.87 -3.48
CA THR A 49 -12.02 -26.57 -3.13
C THR A 49 -13.51 -26.68 -3.44
N ASN A 50 -14.13 -27.75 -2.99
CA ASN A 50 -15.54 -27.92 -2.85
C ASN A 50 -16.05 -27.25 -1.57
N ALA A 51 -15.53 -26.07 -1.29
CA ALA A 51 -16.25 -25.06 -0.58
C ALA A 51 -16.48 -23.89 -1.57
N SER A 52 -17.16 -24.19 -2.67
CA SER A 52 -18.08 -23.22 -3.23
C SER A 52 -19.14 -23.01 -2.16
N SER A 53 -18.77 -22.36 -1.06
CA SER A 53 -19.78 -21.79 -0.19
C SER A 53 -20.53 -20.80 -1.09
N ALA A 54 -21.84 -20.85 -1.11
CA ALA A 54 -22.71 -19.93 -1.83
C ALA A 54 -22.43 -18.45 -1.46
N ARG A 55 -21.42 -18.18 -0.63
CA ARG A 55 -21.02 -16.91 -0.04
C ARG A 55 -19.55 -16.52 -0.31
N GLY A 56 -18.84 -17.24 -1.18
CA GLY A 56 -17.52 -16.83 -1.64
C GLY A 56 -17.62 -15.67 -2.64
N ILE A 57 -16.78 -14.64 -2.51
CA ILE A 57 -16.64 -13.54 -3.45
C ILE A 57 -15.22 -13.48 -3.99
N GLU A 58 -15.07 -13.39 -5.31
CA GLU A 58 -13.76 -13.24 -5.95
C GLU A 58 -13.24 -11.80 -5.84
N SER A 59 -11.90 -11.66 -5.83
CA SER A 59 -11.24 -10.34 -5.70
C SER A 59 -11.72 -9.32 -6.75
N ASN A 60 -11.92 -9.73 -8.01
CA ASN A 60 -12.38 -8.83 -9.06
C ASN A 60 -13.85 -8.41 -8.88
N GLU A 61 -14.68 -9.27 -8.33
CA GLU A 61 -16.06 -8.95 -8.01
C GLU A 61 -16.14 -8.00 -6.82
N LEU A 62 -15.37 -8.28 -5.75
CA LEU A 62 -15.28 -7.38 -4.61
C LEU A 62 -14.77 -5.98 -5.02
N SER A 63 -13.75 -5.92 -5.90
CA SER A 63 -13.24 -4.64 -6.41
C SER A 63 -14.33 -3.81 -7.11
N LYS A 64 -15.20 -4.45 -7.88
CA LYS A 64 -16.35 -3.77 -8.50
C LYS A 64 -17.38 -3.30 -7.47
N LYS A 65 -17.71 -4.17 -6.49
CA LYS A 65 -18.69 -3.83 -5.43
C LYS A 65 -18.22 -2.64 -4.57
N ILE A 66 -16.95 -2.53 -4.26
CA ILE A 66 -16.37 -1.37 -3.54
C ILE A 66 -16.65 -0.05 -4.27
N MET A 67 -16.64 -0.07 -5.60
CA MET A 67 -16.88 1.14 -6.42
C MET A 67 -18.37 1.48 -6.61
N THR A 68 -19.27 0.50 -6.43
CA THR A 68 -20.68 0.64 -6.82
C THR A 68 -21.67 0.54 -5.68
N GLU A 69 -21.29 -0.07 -4.55
CA GLU A 69 -22.20 -0.33 -3.43
C GLU A 69 -21.83 0.50 -2.21
N SER A 70 -22.68 1.42 -1.82
CA SER A 70 -22.50 2.28 -0.63
C SER A 70 -22.67 1.54 0.70
N ASP A 71 -23.41 0.43 0.68
CA ASP A 71 -23.79 -0.33 1.89
C ASP A 71 -22.83 -1.49 2.17
N LEU A 72 -21.74 -1.58 1.41
CA LEU A 72 -20.70 -2.57 1.59
C LEU A 72 -19.76 -2.19 2.75
N THR A 73 -19.52 -3.13 3.64
CA THR A 73 -18.52 -3.02 4.71
C THR A 73 -17.57 -4.19 4.65
N ILE A 74 -16.26 -3.91 4.55
CA ILE A 74 -15.22 -4.92 4.56
C ILE A 74 -14.71 -5.06 5.99
N ILE A 75 -14.74 -6.29 6.52
CA ILE A 75 -14.19 -6.62 7.84
C ILE A 75 -12.95 -7.48 7.64
N ASP A 76 -11.81 -6.94 8.01
CA ASP A 76 -10.54 -7.66 8.03
C ASP A 76 -10.36 -8.32 9.40
N ILE A 77 -10.39 -9.66 9.42
CA ILE A 77 -10.30 -10.45 10.66
C ILE A 77 -8.86 -10.87 10.99
N ARG A 78 -7.88 -10.40 10.24
CA ARG A 78 -6.46 -10.63 10.54
C ARG A 78 -6.05 -9.95 11.83
N SER A 79 -4.85 -10.28 12.32
CA SER A 79 -4.28 -9.56 13.46
C SER A 79 -4.13 -8.06 13.15
N GLU A 80 -4.28 -7.23 14.18
CA GLU A 80 -4.08 -5.78 14.09
C GLU A 80 -2.72 -5.42 13.45
N GLY A 81 -1.65 -6.15 13.79
CA GLY A 81 -0.34 -5.93 13.20
C GLY A 81 -0.28 -6.22 11.69
N ASN A 82 -1.00 -7.23 11.19
CA ASN A 82 -1.09 -7.52 9.76
C ASN A 82 -1.96 -6.48 9.04
N PHE A 83 -3.07 -6.11 9.65
CA PHE A 83 -3.95 -5.05 9.15
C PHE A 83 -3.20 -3.72 9.02
N ASN A 84 -2.54 -3.29 10.09
CA ASN A 84 -1.81 -2.02 10.10
C ASN A 84 -0.68 -1.97 9.08
N LYS A 85 -0.01 -3.09 8.81
CA LYS A 85 1.02 -3.14 7.75
C LYS A 85 0.44 -2.87 6.37
N GLU A 86 -0.67 -3.50 6.05
CA GLU A 86 -1.33 -3.34 4.77
C GLU A 86 -2.73 -3.96 4.80
N HIS A 87 -3.74 -3.26 4.31
CA HIS A 87 -5.12 -3.73 4.27
C HIS A 87 -5.87 -3.22 3.04
N ILE A 88 -7.08 -3.73 2.79
CA ILE A 88 -7.96 -3.24 1.72
C ILE A 88 -8.49 -1.87 2.12
N VAL A 89 -8.45 -0.92 1.20
CA VAL A 89 -8.95 0.45 1.43
C VAL A 89 -10.38 0.42 1.99
N ASN A 90 -10.65 1.24 3.00
CA ASN A 90 -11.94 1.33 3.71
C ASN A 90 -12.35 0.07 4.48
N SER A 91 -11.47 -0.91 4.67
CA SER A 91 -11.77 -2.05 5.53
C SER A 91 -11.62 -1.69 7.03
N LYS A 92 -12.36 -2.41 7.86
CA LYS A 92 -12.30 -2.26 9.33
C LYS A 92 -11.66 -3.51 9.91
N ASN A 93 -10.71 -3.33 10.83
CA ASN A 93 -10.13 -4.46 11.54
C ASN A 93 -11.01 -4.87 12.73
N ILE A 94 -11.47 -6.10 12.71
CA ILE A 94 -12.10 -6.77 13.85
C ILE A 94 -11.48 -8.15 13.90
N SER A 95 -10.57 -8.38 14.84
CA SER A 95 -9.88 -9.67 14.92
C SER A 95 -10.86 -10.85 14.98
N ALA A 96 -10.44 -12.02 14.46
CA ALA A 96 -11.30 -13.20 14.43
C ALA A 96 -11.88 -13.55 15.82
N SER A 97 -11.10 -13.38 16.90
CA SER A 97 -11.54 -13.59 18.29
C SER A 97 -12.52 -12.52 18.79
N GLY A 98 -12.47 -11.31 18.26
CA GLY A 98 -13.36 -10.19 18.63
C GLY A 98 -14.66 -10.18 17.85
N LEU A 99 -14.72 -10.87 16.70
CA LEU A 99 -15.82 -10.76 15.75
C LEU A 99 -17.19 -11.11 16.38
N ALA A 100 -17.28 -12.21 17.11
CA ALA A 100 -18.53 -12.63 17.77
C ALA A 100 -19.09 -11.57 18.73
N ASN A 101 -18.22 -10.85 19.43
CA ASN A 101 -18.61 -9.78 20.34
C ASN A 101 -18.99 -8.48 19.60
N ALA A 102 -18.45 -8.26 18.43
CA ALA A 102 -18.73 -7.07 17.62
C ALA A 102 -20.04 -7.18 16.84
N LEU A 103 -20.40 -8.39 16.37
CA LEU A 103 -21.60 -8.63 15.54
C LEU A 103 -22.88 -7.99 16.07
N PRO A 104 -23.23 -8.06 17.38
CA PRO A 104 -24.47 -7.46 17.88
C PRO A 104 -24.58 -5.94 17.67
N SER A 105 -23.43 -5.24 17.52
CA SER A 105 -23.39 -3.79 17.31
C SER A 105 -23.38 -3.39 15.83
N LEU A 106 -23.26 -4.35 14.90
CA LEU A 106 -23.23 -4.08 13.47
C LEU A 106 -24.64 -3.98 12.88
N ASP A 107 -24.77 -3.16 11.85
CA ASP A 107 -26.01 -2.97 11.10
C ASP A 107 -26.32 -4.20 10.24
N LYS A 108 -27.44 -4.87 10.49
CA LYS A 108 -27.82 -6.13 9.83
C LYS A 108 -28.28 -5.95 8.38
N GLU A 109 -28.64 -4.73 7.99
CA GLU A 109 -29.08 -4.42 6.63
C GLU A 109 -27.93 -4.25 5.64
N LYS A 110 -26.70 -4.03 6.15
CA LYS A 110 -25.50 -3.87 5.33
C LYS A 110 -24.97 -5.19 4.79
N THR A 111 -24.25 -5.10 3.68
CA THR A 111 -23.48 -6.20 3.12
C THR A 111 -22.09 -6.24 3.73
N TYR A 112 -21.68 -7.40 4.20
CA TYR A 112 -20.35 -7.59 4.80
C TYR A 112 -19.47 -8.51 3.94
N VAL A 113 -18.20 -8.15 3.79
CA VAL A 113 -17.18 -9.03 3.20
C VAL A 113 -16.07 -9.27 4.23
N ILE A 114 -15.85 -10.54 4.55
CA ILE A 114 -14.87 -10.96 5.53
C ILE A 114 -13.55 -11.26 4.81
N VAL A 115 -12.48 -10.65 5.30
CA VAL A 115 -11.11 -10.81 4.76
C VAL A 115 -10.23 -11.43 5.84
N SER A 116 -9.52 -12.49 5.47
CA SER A 116 -8.49 -13.15 6.29
C SER A 116 -7.22 -13.31 5.47
N ASP A 117 -6.16 -13.86 6.03
CA ASP A 117 -4.99 -14.27 5.22
C ASP A 117 -5.35 -15.47 4.34
N THR A 118 -5.94 -16.50 4.95
CA THR A 118 -6.49 -17.70 4.30
C THR A 118 -7.64 -18.21 5.16
N LEU A 119 -8.75 -18.59 4.54
CA LEU A 119 -9.87 -19.22 5.26
C LEU A 119 -9.82 -20.73 5.07
N SER A 120 -9.76 -21.46 6.18
CA SER A 120 -9.99 -22.90 6.19
C SER A 120 -11.50 -23.22 6.10
N ILE A 121 -11.83 -24.47 5.78
CA ILE A 121 -13.24 -24.94 5.81
C ILE A 121 -13.85 -24.77 7.21
N GLN A 122 -13.05 -25.04 8.27
CA GLN A 122 -13.51 -24.86 9.64
C GLN A 122 -13.78 -23.39 9.98
N ASP A 123 -12.90 -22.47 9.54
CA ASP A 123 -13.10 -21.05 9.76
C ASP A 123 -14.37 -20.56 9.05
N THR A 124 -14.60 -21.03 7.82
CA THR A 124 -15.79 -20.69 7.05
C THR A 124 -17.06 -21.17 7.77
N ALA A 125 -17.09 -22.42 8.24
CA ALA A 125 -18.22 -22.98 8.97
C ALA A 125 -18.49 -22.21 10.30
N TYR A 126 -17.44 -21.83 11.01
CA TYR A 126 -17.54 -20.99 12.21
C TYR A 126 -18.13 -19.61 11.89
N LEU A 127 -17.63 -18.95 10.87
CA LEU A 127 -18.13 -17.63 10.43
C LEU A 127 -19.61 -17.73 10.02
N GLU A 128 -19.98 -18.72 9.22
CA GLU A 128 -21.38 -18.96 8.84
C GLU A 128 -22.29 -19.12 10.05
N LYS A 129 -21.85 -19.91 11.02
CA LYS A 129 -22.61 -20.10 12.25
C LYS A 129 -22.84 -18.79 12.98
N ILE A 130 -21.79 -18.01 13.29
CA ILE A 130 -21.94 -16.79 14.09
C ILE A 130 -22.70 -15.68 13.36
N PHE A 131 -22.53 -15.52 12.06
CA PHE A 131 -23.29 -14.54 11.28
C PHE A 131 -24.78 -14.91 11.24
N ARG A 132 -25.12 -16.16 10.96
CA ARG A 132 -26.49 -16.66 10.95
C ARG A 132 -27.18 -16.55 12.32
N GLU A 133 -26.50 -16.96 13.40
CA GLU A 133 -27.04 -16.90 14.77
C GLU A 133 -27.28 -15.47 15.23
N ASN A 134 -26.55 -14.50 14.69
CA ASN A 134 -26.75 -13.08 14.94
C ASN A 134 -27.72 -12.41 13.95
N GLY A 135 -28.33 -13.17 13.02
CA GLY A 135 -29.36 -12.69 12.12
C GLY A 135 -28.86 -11.96 10.87
N PHE A 136 -27.58 -12.09 10.51
CA PHE A 136 -27.03 -11.51 9.29
C PHE A 136 -27.38 -12.37 8.07
N GLN A 137 -27.88 -11.73 7.01
CA GLN A 137 -28.22 -12.37 5.76
C GLN A 137 -27.24 -12.06 4.63
N ASN A 138 -26.66 -10.87 4.62
CA ASN A 138 -25.83 -10.33 3.55
C ASN A 138 -24.36 -10.32 3.96
N TYR A 139 -23.68 -11.47 3.84
CA TYR A 139 -22.27 -11.59 4.11
C TYR A 139 -21.57 -12.54 3.13
N PHE A 140 -20.31 -12.26 2.85
CA PHE A 140 -19.46 -13.00 1.92
C PHE A 140 -18.06 -13.19 2.53
N TYR A 141 -17.27 -14.12 1.98
CA TYR A 141 -15.85 -14.25 2.30
C TYR A 141 -15.03 -14.02 1.04
N LEU A 142 -13.93 -13.28 1.18
CA LEU A 142 -13.00 -13.10 0.09
C LEU A 142 -12.26 -14.42 -0.19
N ILE A 143 -12.51 -15.00 -1.37
CA ILE A 143 -11.87 -16.24 -1.80
C ILE A 143 -10.35 -16.02 -1.93
N GLY A 144 -9.57 -16.90 -1.27
CA GLY A 144 -8.12 -16.78 -1.20
C GLY A 144 -7.61 -15.61 -0.33
N GLY A 145 -8.52 -14.91 0.36
CA GLY A 145 -8.20 -13.90 1.36
C GLY A 145 -7.42 -12.69 0.82
N PHE A 146 -6.73 -12.00 1.73
CA PHE A 146 -5.93 -10.82 1.41
C PHE A 146 -4.80 -11.11 0.41
N SER A 147 -4.23 -12.31 0.46
CA SER A 147 -3.20 -12.73 -0.50
C SER A 147 -3.73 -12.78 -1.94
N ALA A 148 -4.95 -13.28 -2.15
CA ALA A 148 -5.59 -13.29 -3.47
C ALA A 148 -5.92 -11.87 -3.95
N TRP A 149 -6.36 -10.98 -3.05
CA TRP A 149 -6.59 -9.57 -3.35
C TRP A 149 -5.33 -8.90 -3.90
N LYS A 150 -4.20 -9.06 -3.20
CA LYS A 150 -2.89 -8.51 -3.60
C LYS A 150 -2.38 -9.10 -4.91
N SER A 151 -2.54 -10.40 -5.13
CA SER A 151 -2.06 -11.07 -6.34
C SER A 151 -2.74 -10.56 -7.62
N LYS A 152 -3.89 -9.92 -7.49
CA LYS A 152 -4.62 -9.26 -8.57
C LYS A 152 -4.34 -7.76 -8.68
N TYR A 153 -3.34 -7.26 -7.92
CA TYR A 153 -2.95 -5.83 -7.90
C TYR A 153 -4.11 -4.89 -7.53
N ASN A 154 -5.06 -5.37 -6.74
CA ASN A 154 -6.12 -4.53 -6.23
C ASN A 154 -5.60 -3.52 -5.19
N PRO A 155 -6.25 -2.36 -5.05
CA PRO A 155 -5.80 -1.31 -4.14
C PRO A 155 -5.71 -1.75 -2.69
N THR A 156 -4.61 -1.43 -2.06
CA THR A 156 -4.35 -1.61 -0.63
C THR A 156 -3.82 -0.33 -0.01
N LEU A 157 -4.02 -0.16 1.27
CA LEU A 157 -3.44 0.90 2.06
C LEU A 157 -2.25 0.35 2.83
N SER A 158 -1.08 0.95 2.65
CA SER A 158 0.15 0.57 3.34
C SER A 158 0.40 1.43 4.58
N GLU A 159 0.98 0.85 5.62
CA GLU A 159 1.51 1.61 6.77
C GLU A 159 2.57 2.63 6.36
N GLY A 160 3.29 2.35 5.27
CA GLY A 160 4.48 3.07 4.84
C GLY A 160 5.75 2.55 5.55
N ASN A 161 6.62 1.91 4.77
CA ASN A 161 7.91 1.40 5.23
C ASN A 161 9.07 2.20 4.63
N PRO A 162 9.80 3.00 5.41
CA PRO A 162 10.93 3.79 4.90
C PRO A 162 12.07 2.97 4.27
N ALA A 163 12.14 1.67 4.57
CA ALA A 163 13.11 0.77 3.93
C ALA A 163 12.58 0.16 2.61
N SER A 164 11.31 0.35 2.27
CA SER A 164 10.71 -0.12 1.02
C SER A 164 10.98 0.86 -0.11
N PHE A 165 11.66 0.41 -1.17
CA PHE A 165 11.86 1.22 -2.38
C PHE A 165 10.52 1.67 -3.01
N ILE A 166 9.50 0.80 -2.98
CA ILE A 166 8.17 1.11 -3.50
C ILE A 166 7.55 2.26 -2.71
N ASP A 167 7.59 2.22 -1.37
CA ASP A 167 7.00 3.27 -0.55
C ASP A 167 7.79 4.58 -0.64
N GLN A 168 9.14 4.50 -0.72
CA GLN A 168 9.97 5.69 -0.97
C GLN A 168 9.60 6.38 -2.29
N SER A 169 9.26 5.63 -3.34
CA SER A 169 8.88 6.20 -4.64
C SER A 169 7.54 6.95 -4.64
N LYS A 170 6.71 6.74 -3.62
CA LYS A 170 5.41 7.41 -3.45
C LYS A 170 5.52 8.78 -2.76
N VAL A 171 6.66 9.08 -2.12
CA VAL A 171 6.80 10.24 -1.24
C VAL A 171 7.63 11.34 -1.88
N SER A 172 7.06 12.52 -1.95
CA SER A 172 7.78 13.76 -2.26
C SER A 172 8.11 14.50 -0.98
N TYR A 173 9.25 15.17 -0.94
CA TYR A 173 9.71 15.90 0.24
C TYR A 173 9.73 17.41 -0.03
N ILE A 174 9.63 18.18 1.05
CA ILE A 174 9.80 19.64 1.05
C ILE A 174 10.71 20.03 2.23
N ALA A 175 11.67 20.90 2.00
CA ALA A 175 12.51 21.44 3.04
C ALA A 175 11.78 22.53 3.87
N ALA A 176 12.19 22.74 5.12
CA ALA A 176 11.57 23.73 5.99
C ALA A 176 11.65 25.16 5.40
N GLU A 177 12.76 25.51 4.75
CA GLU A 177 12.95 26.81 4.11
C GLU A 177 12.03 27.00 2.91
N GLU A 178 11.86 25.97 2.08
CA GLU A 178 10.95 26.01 0.94
C GLU A 178 9.50 26.18 1.41
N LEU A 179 9.09 25.43 2.44
CA LEU A 179 7.77 25.58 3.03
C LEU A 179 7.58 27.01 3.58
N LYS A 180 8.59 27.57 4.30
CA LYS A 180 8.52 28.94 4.82
C LYS A 180 8.31 29.94 3.68
N GLN A 181 9.07 29.84 2.59
CA GLN A 181 8.93 30.71 1.42
C GLN A 181 7.53 30.60 0.78
N LEU A 182 6.98 29.39 0.67
CA LEU A 182 5.62 29.18 0.17
C LEU A 182 4.56 29.82 1.06
N LEU A 183 4.72 29.72 2.38
CA LEU A 183 3.80 30.34 3.34
C LEU A 183 3.85 31.87 3.31
N ASP A 184 5.04 32.45 3.14
CA ASP A 184 5.21 33.90 3.07
C ASP A 184 4.69 34.48 1.74
N SER A 185 4.86 33.75 0.64
CA SER A 185 4.47 34.24 -0.69
C SER A 185 3.03 33.89 -1.07
N ASN A 186 2.51 32.75 -0.66
CA ASN A 186 1.24 32.21 -1.15
C ASN A 186 0.59 31.16 -0.24
N SER A 187 0.33 31.51 1.01
CA SER A 187 -0.24 30.60 2.02
C SER A 187 -1.54 29.93 1.58
N ASN A 188 -2.32 30.58 0.71
CA ASN A 188 -3.61 30.06 0.23
C ASN A 188 -3.47 28.82 -0.69
N LYS A 189 -2.29 28.57 -1.25
CA LYS A 189 -2.02 27.40 -2.12
C LYS A 189 -1.53 26.17 -1.36
N VAL A 190 -1.35 26.30 -0.05
CA VAL A 190 -0.82 25.24 0.80
C VAL A 190 -1.91 24.80 1.79
N PHE A 191 -1.96 23.51 2.06
CA PHE A 191 -2.76 22.89 3.12
C PHE A 191 -1.82 22.07 3.99
N ILE A 192 -1.68 22.45 5.27
CA ILE A 192 -0.70 21.84 6.17
C ILE A 192 -1.43 20.95 7.15
N ILE A 193 -0.95 19.72 7.32
CA ILE A 193 -1.48 18.73 8.26
C ILE A 193 -0.39 18.36 9.27
N ASP A 194 -0.71 18.55 10.54
CA ASP A 194 0.08 18.04 11.66
C ASP A 194 -0.43 16.64 12.03
N LEU A 195 0.41 15.63 11.85
CA LEU A 195 0.06 14.24 12.09
C LEU A 195 0.24 13.81 13.55
N ARG A 196 0.69 14.70 14.41
CA ARG A 196 0.89 14.42 15.83
C ARG A 196 -0.43 14.36 16.60
N LYS A 197 -0.38 13.79 17.80
CA LYS A 197 -1.54 13.78 18.69
C LYS A 197 -1.94 15.22 19.08
N SER A 198 -3.22 15.43 19.31
CA SER A 198 -3.81 16.75 19.62
C SER A 198 -3.13 17.48 20.79
N GLY A 199 -2.68 16.75 21.83
CA GLY A 199 -1.91 17.34 22.91
C GLY A 199 -0.58 17.95 22.47
N GLN A 200 0.12 17.31 21.53
CA GLN A 200 1.38 17.84 20.97
C GLN A 200 1.13 19.03 20.05
N PHE A 201 0.05 18.99 19.27
CA PHE A 201 -0.40 20.10 18.44
C PHE A 201 -0.69 21.35 19.28
N GLY A 202 -1.42 21.19 20.41
CA GLY A 202 -1.74 22.27 21.31
C GLY A 202 -0.56 22.91 22.04
N ILE A 203 0.58 22.19 22.17
CA ILE A 203 1.81 22.76 22.72
C ILE A 203 2.47 23.74 21.75
N GLY A 204 2.39 23.44 20.44
CA GLY A 204 2.88 24.32 19.39
C GLY A 204 2.93 23.63 18.03
N HIS A 205 2.50 24.37 17.00
CA HIS A 205 2.36 23.87 15.63
C HIS A 205 2.75 24.93 14.58
N ILE A 206 2.94 24.53 13.33
CA ILE A 206 3.16 25.45 12.21
C ILE A 206 1.87 26.25 11.97
N LYS A 207 1.97 27.55 11.82
CA LYS A 207 0.81 28.43 11.60
C LYS A 207 -0.07 27.93 10.44
N ASN A 208 -1.38 27.95 10.63
CA ASN A 208 -2.40 27.45 9.69
C ASN A 208 -2.40 25.93 9.46
N ALA A 209 -1.68 25.16 10.25
CA ALA A 209 -1.78 23.70 10.20
C ALA A 209 -3.11 23.21 10.80
N VAL A 210 -3.66 22.16 10.22
CA VAL A 210 -4.80 21.40 10.74
C VAL A 210 -4.27 20.14 11.40
N ASN A 211 -4.77 19.80 12.58
CA ASN A 211 -4.38 18.56 13.23
C ASN A 211 -5.25 17.40 12.76
N ILE A 212 -4.61 16.42 12.12
CA ILE A 212 -5.20 15.12 11.80
C ILE A 212 -4.19 14.08 12.21
N PHE A 213 -4.48 13.36 13.30
CA PHE A 213 -3.57 12.33 13.79
C PHE A 213 -3.36 11.23 12.73
N LEU A 214 -2.14 10.70 12.62
CA LEU A 214 -1.76 9.73 11.58
C LEU A 214 -2.73 8.54 11.49
N ASP A 215 -3.19 8.01 12.64
CA ASP A 215 -4.08 6.84 12.65
C ASP A 215 -5.50 7.19 12.21
N ASP A 216 -5.88 8.47 12.27
CA ASP A 216 -7.18 8.97 11.80
C ASP A 216 -7.16 9.47 10.36
N LEU A 217 -5.99 9.56 9.73
CA LEU A 217 -5.79 10.22 8.44
C LEU A 217 -6.67 9.63 7.33
N GLU A 218 -6.80 8.32 7.30
CA GLU A 218 -7.61 7.61 6.33
C GLU A 218 -9.10 7.96 6.44
N ASN A 219 -9.59 8.10 7.66
CA ASN A 219 -11.00 8.36 7.95
C ASN A 219 -11.37 9.85 7.90
N GLN A 220 -10.38 10.75 7.72
CA GLN A 220 -10.56 12.20 7.72
C GLN A 220 -10.09 12.85 6.40
N THR A 221 -10.04 12.09 5.32
CA THR A 221 -9.66 12.61 3.99
C THR A 221 -10.63 13.64 3.44
N ASP A 222 -11.87 13.64 3.88
CA ASP A 222 -12.89 14.64 3.58
C ASP A 222 -12.51 16.06 4.06
N LYS A 223 -11.65 16.16 5.07
CA LYS A 223 -11.10 17.44 5.54
C LYS A 223 -9.98 17.99 4.68
N ILE A 224 -9.42 17.18 3.78
CA ILE A 224 -8.30 17.58 2.95
C ILE A 224 -8.79 18.48 1.80
N VAL A 225 -8.24 19.67 1.72
CA VAL A 225 -8.63 20.65 0.70
C VAL A 225 -7.96 20.31 -0.63
N HIS A 226 -8.76 19.85 -1.59
CA HIS A 226 -8.30 19.54 -2.93
C HIS A 226 -7.78 20.78 -3.69
N GLY A 227 -6.84 20.57 -4.61
CA GLY A 227 -6.28 21.64 -5.45
C GLY A 227 -5.16 22.43 -4.77
N LYS A 228 -4.85 22.19 -3.51
CA LYS A 228 -3.69 22.75 -2.80
C LYS A 228 -2.51 21.78 -2.75
N LYS A 229 -1.30 22.31 -2.53
CA LYS A 229 -0.13 21.51 -2.14
C LYS A 229 -0.34 21.06 -0.69
N ILE A 230 -0.42 19.78 -0.45
CA ILE A 230 -0.64 19.20 0.88
C ILE A 230 0.72 18.93 1.51
N ILE A 231 0.96 19.47 2.69
CA ILE A 231 2.19 19.28 3.45
C ILE A 231 1.87 18.53 4.73
N LEU A 232 2.50 17.38 4.89
CA LEU A 232 2.41 16.58 6.11
C LEU A 232 3.63 16.80 6.96
N TYR A 233 3.46 16.92 8.27
CA TYR A 233 4.58 16.91 9.19
C TYR A 233 4.22 16.25 10.54
N ASP A 234 5.25 15.82 11.21
CA ASP A 234 5.29 15.37 12.59
C ASP A 234 6.54 15.94 13.28
N ASN A 235 7.10 15.27 14.26
CA ASN A 235 8.31 15.78 14.93
C ASN A 235 9.56 15.64 14.05
N ASP A 236 9.82 14.45 13.49
CA ASP A 236 11.05 14.04 12.82
C ASP A 236 10.89 13.63 11.34
N GLY A 237 9.67 13.65 10.82
CA GLY A 237 9.38 13.31 9.41
C GLY A 237 8.97 11.86 9.16
N LEU A 238 9.06 10.96 10.15
CA LEU A 238 8.70 9.55 9.98
C LEU A 238 7.19 9.37 9.72
N TRP A 239 6.35 10.04 10.51
CA TRP A 239 4.90 9.96 10.33
C TRP A 239 4.46 10.74 9.09
N ALA A 240 5.16 11.81 8.74
CA ALA A 240 4.94 12.52 7.48
C ALA A 240 5.18 11.61 6.27
N PHE A 241 6.25 10.79 6.30
CA PHE A 241 6.48 9.76 5.31
C PHE A 241 5.34 8.75 5.24
N LYS A 242 4.94 8.16 6.37
CA LYS A 242 3.85 7.18 6.46
C LYS A 242 2.52 7.77 5.97
N GLY A 243 2.21 8.99 6.37
CA GLY A 243 1.01 9.71 5.93
C GLY A 243 1.02 9.98 4.42
N ALA A 244 2.17 10.34 3.85
CA ALA A 244 2.29 10.56 2.41
C ALA A 244 2.08 9.26 1.62
N VAL A 245 2.61 8.12 2.09
CA VAL A 245 2.33 6.80 1.49
C VAL A 245 0.84 6.49 1.54
N ARG A 246 0.17 6.67 2.69
CA ARG A 246 -1.26 6.41 2.86
C ARG A 246 -2.11 7.28 1.92
N LEU A 247 -1.82 8.58 1.84
CA LEU A 247 -2.55 9.48 0.94
C LEU A 247 -2.32 9.13 -0.53
N TYR A 248 -1.09 8.72 -0.90
CA TYR A 248 -0.80 8.22 -2.24
C TYR A 248 -1.66 6.98 -2.57
N ASP A 249 -1.72 6.01 -1.66
CA ASP A 249 -2.52 4.79 -1.83
C ASP A 249 -4.03 5.08 -1.92
N LEU A 250 -4.48 6.19 -1.32
CA LEU A 250 -5.85 6.72 -1.43
C LEU A 250 -6.09 7.56 -2.70
N GLY A 251 -5.07 7.70 -3.58
CA GLY A 251 -5.18 8.46 -4.82
C GLY A 251 -5.00 9.98 -4.66
N ILE A 252 -4.44 10.42 -3.55
CA ILE A 252 -4.15 11.85 -3.28
C ILE A 252 -2.66 12.10 -3.52
N PHE A 253 -2.31 12.73 -4.66
CA PHE A 253 -0.93 12.74 -5.16
C PHE A 253 -0.14 14.05 -4.92
N ASN A 254 -0.77 15.17 -4.67
CA ASN A 254 -0.05 16.45 -4.45
C ASN A 254 0.37 16.61 -2.97
N VAL A 255 1.05 15.59 -2.44
CA VAL A 255 1.41 15.45 -1.02
C VAL A 255 2.93 15.47 -0.85
N PHE A 256 3.39 16.23 0.12
CA PHE A 256 4.80 16.38 0.47
C PHE A 256 5.01 16.15 1.97
N ALA A 257 6.01 15.35 2.31
CA ALA A 257 6.47 15.20 3.68
C ALA A 257 7.49 16.29 4.01
N LEU A 258 7.31 17.01 5.11
CA LEU A 258 8.31 17.97 5.59
C LEU A 258 9.55 17.20 6.07
N SER A 259 10.67 17.44 5.42
CA SER A 259 11.95 16.80 5.76
C SER A 259 12.34 17.13 7.20
N ASP A 260 12.66 16.09 7.99
CA ASP A 260 13.00 16.18 9.41
C ASP A 260 11.94 16.92 10.27
N GLY A 261 10.72 17.03 9.77
CA GLY A 261 9.54 17.47 10.48
C GLY A 261 9.61 18.82 11.17
N LEU A 262 8.89 18.94 12.29
CA LEU A 262 8.84 20.14 13.12
C LEU A 262 10.18 20.47 13.77
N ASP A 263 11.04 19.49 13.95
CA ASP A 263 12.37 19.70 14.53
C ASP A 263 13.27 20.48 13.58
N ALA A 264 13.23 20.20 12.26
CA ALA A 264 13.92 21.00 11.27
C ALA A 264 13.38 22.44 11.21
N TRP A 265 12.04 22.61 11.25
CA TRP A 265 11.39 23.91 11.29
C TRP A 265 11.87 24.78 12.46
N LYS A 266 11.88 24.20 13.68
CA LYS A 266 12.38 24.86 14.89
C LYS A 266 13.87 25.15 14.83
N LYS A 267 14.69 24.22 14.33
CA LYS A 267 16.14 24.39 14.19
C LYS A 267 16.50 25.57 13.27
N LYS A 268 15.63 25.89 12.29
CA LYS A 268 15.79 27.07 11.45
C LYS A 268 15.29 28.37 12.12
N GLY A 269 14.80 28.31 13.35
CA GLY A 269 14.28 29.44 14.09
C GLY A 269 12.92 29.95 13.58
N PHE A 270 12.18 29.13 12.82
CA PHE A 270 10.88 29.51 12.33
C PHE A 270 9.82 29.43 13.42
N GLU A 271 8.89 30.38 13.40
CA GLU A 271 7.86 30.55 14.42
C GLU A 271 6.86 29.39 14.42
N ILE A 272 6.44 28.98 15.62
CA ILE A 272 5.30 28.10 15.86
C ILE A 272 4.24 28.86 16.67
N VAL A 273 3.00 28.49 16.49
CA VAL A 273 1.84 29.04 17.21
C VAL A 273 1.25 28.01 18.16
N LYS A 274 0.44 28.44 19.13
CA LYS A 274 -0.31 27.56 20.05
C LYS A 274 -1.78 27.52 19.66
#